data_2cdd78af1175ae8402bcc278b1dcbf76
#
_entry.id   2cdd78af1175ae8402bcc278b1dcbf76
#
_cell.length_a   1.000
_cell.length_b   1.000
_cell.length_c   1.000
_cell.angle_alpha   90.00
_cell.angle_beta   90.00
_cell.angle_gamma   90.00
#
_symmetry.space_group_name_H-M   'P 1'
#
loop_
_entity.id
_entity.type
_entity.pdbx_description
1 polymer ?
#
loop_
_entity_poly.entity_id
_entity_poly.type
_entity_poly.pdbx_seq_one_letter_code
_entity_poly.pdbx_strand_id
1 'polypeptide(L)'
;MKVFLTGASGLLGKHLERELDDRGIEHYSPTHAAFNVVEQRLGEVILWLDFKPDVVIHCAAVARYRDVEEDLGRALRTNVVGTCHLIQECISHDVRMVYISTDHVFDGLDGPYGIDDKINPLTKYAKTKAAGELAVRTYDNSLVIRTSFCPPEFLFDTAYTDKWTSQDYVDKVAPKILDKCLSDQVGVCHVGHPRRSFYDLAVERHPDIKKGSVAEIMKTSKVPILVDTSLKLDNVV
;
A
#
# COMPACT_ATOMS: atom_id res chain seq x y z
N MET A 1 2.79 21.43 8.16
CA MET A 1 2.82 20.45 7.04
C MET A 1 1.40 20.23 6.59
N LYS A 2 1.17 20.31 5.28
CA LYS A 2 -0.14 20.08 4.64
C LYS A 2 -0.08 18.80 3.80
N VAL A 3 -1.06 17.93 3.97
CA VAL A 3 -1.10 16.61 3.34
C VAL A 3 -2.21 16.53 2.29
N PHE A 4 -1.89 16.12 1.07
CA PHE A 4 -2.89 15.72 0.08
C PHE A 4 -2.98 14.19 0.06
N LEU A 5 -4.13 13.63 0.50
CA LEU A 5 -4.32 12.18 0.60
C LEU A 5 -5.25 11.68 -0.50
N THR A 6 -4.74 10.90 -1.45
CA THR A 6 -5.60 10.20 -2.41
C THR A 6 -6.05 8.85 -1.86
N GLY A 7 -7.25 8.40 -2.25
CA GLY A 7 -7.75 7.10 -1.81
C GLY A 7 -8.23 7.05 -0.35
N ALA A 8 -8.61 8.20 0.22
CA ALA A 8 -9.13 8.31 1.58
C ALA A 8 -10.34 7.41 1.87
N SER A 9 -11.16 7.10 0.88
CA SER A 9 -12.30 6.16 1.02
C SER A 9 -11.89 4.68 1.14
N GLY A 10 -10.63 4.33 0.85
CA GLY A 10 -10.09 2.97 0.95
C GLY A 10 -9.83 2.53 2.39
N LEU A 11 -9.47 1.24 2.57
CA LEU A 11 -9.21 0.68 3.90
C LEU A 11 -8.11 1.44 4.65
N LEU A 12 -6.92 1.59 4.05
CA LEU A 12 -5.82 2.33 4.67
C LEU A 12 -6.13 3.84 4.74
N GLY A 13 -6.66 4.41 3.64
CA GLY A 13 -6.92 5.85 3.55
C GLY A 13 -7.79 6.39 4.69
N LYS A 14 -8.86 5.68 5.05
CA LYS A 14 -9.73 6.04 6.19
C LYS A 14 -9.00 6.06 7.53
N HIS A 15 -8.04 5.16 7.72
CA HIS A 15 -7.23 5.12 8.94
C HIS A 15 -6.18 6.24 8.95
N LEU A 16 -5.55 6.52 7.81
CA LEU A 16 -4.62 7.64 7.68
C LEU A 16 -5.33 8.99 7.87
N GLU A 17 -6.52 9.17 7.28
CA GLU A 17 -7.33 10.38 7.45
C GLU A 17 -7.64 10.62 8.93
N ARG A 18 -8.10 9.59 9.66
CA ARG A 18 -8.34 9.68 11.09
C ARG A 18 -7.06 10.04 11.88
N GLU A 19 -5.95 9.41 11.57
CA GLU A 19 -4.66 9.71 12.21
C GLU A 19 -4.19 11.15 11.93
N LEU A 20 -4.47 11.70 10.75
CA LEU A 20 -4.19 13.10 10.42
C LEU A 20 -5.06 14.04 11.25
N ASP A 21 -6.37 13.73 11.37
CA ASP A 21 -7.31 14.49 12.24
C ASP A 21 -6.86 14.46 13.69
N ASP A 22 -6.58 13.27 14.24
CA ASP A 22 -6.20 13.08 15.64
C ASP A 22 -4.89 13.81 16.00
N ARG A 23 -3.98 13.97 15.03
CA ARG A 23 -2.72 14.73 15.18
C ARG A 23 -2.84 16.21 14.83
N GLY A 24 -4.01 16.69 14.42
CA GLY A 24 -4.26 18.09 14.05
C GLY A 24 -3.46 18.52 12.81
N ILE A 25 -3.19 17.60 11.88
CA ILE A 25 -2.44 17.88 10.65
C ILE A 25 -3.40 18.35 9.58
N GLU A 26 -3.15 19.53 9.01
CA GLU A 26 -3.94 20.08 7.92
C GLU A 26 -3.85 19.16 6.70
N HIS A 27 -5.00 18.68 6.21
CA HIS A 27 -5.03 17.78 5.05
C HIS A 27 -6.24 18.01 4.15
N TYR A 28 -6.09 17.61 2.89
CA TYR A 28 -7.20 17.51 1.94
C TYR A 28 -7.27 16.07 1.42
N SER A 29 -8.39 15.41 1.72
CA SER A 29 -8.62 13.98 1.45
C SER A 29 -9.85 13.82 0.55
N PRO A 30 -9.74 14.13 -0.77
CA PRO A 30 -10.90 14.12 -1.65
C PRO A 30 -11.45 12.71 -1.85
N THR A 31 -12.78 12.64 -1.99
CA THR A 31 -13.44 11.43 -2.51
C THR A 31 -13.07 11.20 -3.97
N HIS A 32 -13.26 9.98 -4.48
CA HIS A 32 -13.03 9.67 -5.90
C HIS A 32 -13.86 10.57 -6.85
N ALA A 33 -15.06 10.99 -6.44
CA ALA A 33 -15.90 11.89 -7.24
C ALA A 33 -15.36 13.33 -7.25
N ALA A 34 -14.68 13.75 -6.19
CA ALA A 34 -14.08 15.08 -6.10
C ALA A 34 -12.70 15.15 -6.75
N PHE A 35 -11.95 14.04 -6.75
CA PHE A 35 -10.64 13.94 -7.39
C PHE A 35 -10.39 12.52 -7.92
N ASN A 36 -10.38 12.40 -9.24
CA ASN A 36 -10.03 11.16 -9.94
C ASN A 36 -8.60 11.26 -10.48
N VAL A 37 -7.69 10.45 -9.94
CA VAL A 37 -6.26 10.45 -10.30
C VAL A 37 -5.98 10.21 -11.79
N VAL A 38 -6.95 9.65 -12.53
CA VAL A 38 -6.83 9.37 -13.97
C VAL A 38 -7.23 10.58 -14.81
N GLU A 39 -8.26 11.32 -14.39
CA GLU A 39 -8.93 12.34 -15.21
C GLU A 39 -8.54 13.76 -14.83
N GLN A 40 -8.12 13.98 -13.58
CA GLN A 40 -7.86 15.29 -13.03
C GLN A 40 -6.37 15.48 -12.71
N ARG A 41 -5.86 16.67 -13.02
CA ARG A 41 -4.51 17.05 -12.65
C ARG A 41 -4.50 17.63 -11.24
N LEU A 42 -3.54 17.19 -10.43
CA LEU A 42 -3.35 17.70 -9.07
C LEU A 42 -3.12 19.23 -9.07
N GLY A 43 -2.39 19.75 -10.04
CA GLY A 43 -2.13 21.18 -10.18
C GLY A 43 -3.39 22.02 -10.30
N GLU A 44 -4.41 21.53 -11.00
CA GLU A 44 -5.71 22.21 -11.08
C GLU A 44 -6.41 22.29 -9.72
N VAL A 45 -6.37 21.18 -8.96
CA VAL A 45 -6.97 21.12 -7.61
C VAL A 45 -6.20 22.00 -6.62
N ILE A 46 -4.88 22.01 -6.67
CA ILE A 46 -4.03 22.85 -5.82
C ILE A 46 -4.32 24.33 -6.08
N LEU A 47 -4.44 24.74 -7.36
CA LEU A 47 -4.75 26.12 -7.73
C LEU A 47 -6.16 26.55 -7.27
N TRP A 48 -7.15 25.68 -7.40
CA TRP A 48 -8.52 26.01 -7.01
C TRP A 48 -8.71 26.13 -5.49
N LEU A 49 -8.01 25.30 -4.71
CA LEU A 49 -8.17 25.26 -3.26
C LEU A 49 -7.15 26.14 -2.54
N ASP A 50 -6.18 26.72 -3.24
CA ASP A 50 -5.01 27.39 -2.62
C ASP A 50 -4.33 26.55 -1.52
N PHE A 51 -4.49 25.21 -1.63
CA PHE A 51 -4.12 24.29 -0.55
C PHE A 51 -2.60 24.07 -0.44
N LYS A 52 -1.86 24.07 -1.54
CA LYS A 52 -0.39 23.90 -1.62
C LYS A 52 0.15 22.84 -0.65
N PRO A 53 -0.04 21.55 -0.93
CA PRO A 53 0.42 20.50 -0.05
C PRO A 53 1.96 20.43 0.00
N ASP A 54 2.49 20.12 1.18
CA ASP A 54 3.91 19.78 1.37
C ASP A 54 4.20 18.34 0.90
N VAL A 55 3.21 17.45 1.05
CA VAL A 55 3.32 16.03 0.70
C VAL A 55 2.02 15.50 0.11
N VAL A 56 2.16 14.68 -0.93
CA VAL A 56 1.09 13.84 -1.51
C VAL A 56 1.25 12.41 -1.01
N ILE A 57 0.27 11.90 -0.25
CA ILE A 57 0.19 10.49 0.13
C ILE A 57 -0.74 9.76 -0.85
N HIS A 58 -0.17 8.88 -1.66
CA HIS A 58 -0.91 8.19 -2.71
C HIS A 58 -1.32 6.78 -2.29
N CYS A 59 -2.57 6.65 -1.80
CA CYS A 59 -3.21 5.39 -1.43
C CYS A 59 -4.23 4.90 -2.48
N ALA A 60 -4.62 5.73 -3.45
CA ALA A 60 -5.62 5.35 -4.44
C ALA A 60 -5.10 4.20 -5.33
N ALA A 61 -5.79 3.07 -5.32
CA ALA A 61 -5.48 1.91 -6.14
C ALA A 61 -6.72 1.00 -6.31
N VAL A 62 -6.79 0.31 -7.43
CA VAL A 62 -7.61 -0.91 -7.56
C VAL A 62 -6.79 -2.05 -6.96
N ALA A 63 -7.14 -2.44 -5.72
CA ALA A 63 -6.32 -3.34 -4.90
C ALA A 63 -6.90 -4.75 -4.72
N ARG A 64 -8.23 -4.92 -4.85
CA ARG A 64 -8.84 -6.24 -4.73
C ARG A 64 -8.48 -7.09 -5.93
N TYR A 65 -7.92 -8.28 -5.67
CA TYR A 65 -7.54 -9.22 -6.73
C TYR A 65 -8.65 -9.44 -7.75
N ARG A 66 -9.88 -9.69 -7.27
CA ARG A 66 -11.06 -9.91 -8.12
C ARG A 66 -11.31 -8.72 -9.07
N ASP A 67 -11.28 -7.50 -8.54
CA ASP A 67 -11.57 -6.29 -9.32
C ASP A 67 -10.52 -6.09 -10.43
N VAL A 68 -9.24 -6.45 -10.15
CA VAL A 68 -8.15 -6.39 -11.13
C VAL A 68 -8.30 -7.45 -12.21
N GLU A 69 -8.74 -8.66 -11.85
CA GLU A 69 -8.98 -9.72 -12.83
C GLU A 69 -10.20 -9.44 -13.71
N GLU A 70 -11.27 -8.83 -13.15
CA GLU A 70 -12.48 -8.46 -13.88
C GLU A 70 -12.24 -7.28 -14.83
N ASP A 71 -11.47 -6.26 -14.41
CA ASP A 71 -11.14 -5.08 -15.25
C ASP A 71 -9.68 -4.64 -15.07
N LEU A 72 -8.80 -5.33 -15.80
CA LEU A 72 -7.39 -4.98 -15.84
C LEU A 72 -7.16 -3.58 -16.45
N GLY A 73 -8.00 -3.15 -17.38
CA GLY A 73 -7.91 -1.83 -18.00
C GLY A 73 -8.10 -0.71 -16.97
N ARG A 74 -9.10 -0.84 -16.10
CA ARG A 74 -9.32 0.07 -14.98
C ARG A 74 -8.15 0.05 -14.00
N ALA A 75 -7.66 -1.15 -13.66
CA ALA A 75 -6.52 -1.28 -12.77
C ALA A 75 -5.26 -0.60 -13.32
N LEU A 76 -4.95 -0.76 -14.62
CA LEU A 76 -3.84 -0.08 -15.28
C LEU A 76 -4.04 1.44 -15.29
N ARG A 77 -5.23 1.92 -15.64
CA ARG A 77 -5.52 3.36 -15.60
C ARG A 77 -5.29 3.95 -14.21
N THR A 78 -5.82 3.31 -13.16
CA THR A 78 -5.71 3.85 -11.79
C THR A 78 -4.29 3.67 -11.24
N ASN A 79 -3.75 2.44 -11.26
CA ASN A 79 -2.53 2.10 -10.52
C ASN A 79 -1.25 2.53 -11.25
N VAL A 80 -1.32 2.73 -12.58
CA VAL A 80 -0.15 3.12 -13.38
C VAL A 80 -0.32 4.53 -13.93
N VAL A 81 -1.33 4.78 -14.79
CA VAL A 81 -1.50 6.08 -15.43
C VAL A 81 -1.79 7.17 -14.41
N GLY A 82 -2.72 6.91 -13.46
CA GLY A 82 -3.03 7.85 -12.37
C GLY A 82 -1.82 8.14 -11.48
N THR A 83 -1.02 7.11 -11.17
CA THR A 83 0.25 7.31 -10.44
C THR A 83 1.24 8.17 -11.24
N CYS A 84 1.35 7.94 -12.57
CA CYS A 84 2.21 8.75 -13.43
C CYS A 84 1.74 10.21 -13.51
N HIS A 85 0.44 10.47 -13.56
CA HIS A 85 -0.09 11.83 -13.51
C HIS A 85 0.29 12.53 -12.20
N LEU A 86 0.08 11.85 -11.05
CA LEU A 86 0.43 12.43 -9.75
C LEU A 86 1.92 12.74 -9.62
N ILE A 87 2.81 11.82 -10.05
CA ILE A 87 4.25 12.06 -9.94
C ILE A 87 4.70 13.21 -10.84
N GLN A 88 4.13 13.37 -12.04
CA GLN A 88 4.40 14.51 -12.92
C GLN A 88 4.03 15.84 -12.26
N GLU A 89 2.86 15.89 -11.61
CA GLU A 89 2.42 17.09 -10.88
C GLU A 89 3.30 17.37 -9.66
N CYS A 90 3.68 16.32 -8.90
CA CYS A 90 4.61 16.47 -7.78
C CYS A 90 5.96 17.05 -8.23
N ILE A 91 6.53 16.55 -9.34
CA ILE A 91 7.76 17.08 -9.93
C ILE A 91 7.59 18.55 -10.36
N SER A 92 6.48 18.87 -11.04
CA SER A 92 6.23 20.22 -11.57
C SER A 92 6.07 21.29 -10.47
N HIS A 93 5.63 20.88 -9.29
CA HIS A 93 5.36 21.78 -8.15
C HIS A 93 6.36 21.62 -6.99
N ASP A 94 7.40 20.77 -7.17
CA ASP A 94 8.39 20.42 -6.14
C ASP A 94 7.74 19.92 -4.83
N VAL A 95 6.66 19.11 -4.97
CA VAL A 95 5.92 18.51 -3.86
C VAL A 95 6.42 17.10 -3.61
N ARG A 96 6.65 16.76 -2.35
CA ARG A 96 7.05 15.41 -1.95
C ARG A 96 5.96 14.39 -2.28
N MET A 97 6.33 13.22 -2.78
CA MET A 97 5.39 12.11 -3.03
C MET A 97 5.69 10.89 -2.17
N VAL A 98 4.68 10.40 -1.45
CA VAL A 98 4.71 9.12 -0.75
C VAL A 98 3.77 8.14 -1.44
N TYR A 99 4.30 7.02 -1.91
CA TYR A 99 3.55 5.98 -2.62
C TYR A 99 3.38 4.74 -1.74
N ILE A 100 2.14 4.34 -1.51
CA ILE A 100 1.85 3.10 -0.79
C ILE A 100 1.93 1.93 -1.78
N SER A 101 3.01 1.15 -1.67
CA SER A 101 3.26 -0.07 -2.43
C SER A 101 2.84 -1.31 -1.62
N THR A 102 3.25 -2.48 -2.04
CA THR A 102 2.84 -3.76 -1.46
C THR A 102 4.03 -4.73 -1.34
N ASP A 103 3.97 -5.64 -0.39
CA ASP A 103 4.86 -6.80 -0.28
C ASP A 103 4.72 -7.76 -1.47
N HIS A 104 3.58 -7.74 -2.19
CA HIS A 104 3.36 -8.56 -3.38
C HIS A 104 4.21 -8.14 -4.59
N VAL A 105 5.03 -7.09 -4.50
CA VAL A 105 6.06 -6.82 -5.53
C VAL A 105 7.12 -7.93 -5.56
N PHE A 106 7.21 -8.75 -4.53
CA PHE A 106 8.04 -9.94 -4.46
C PHE A 106 7.27 -11.21 -4.84
N ASP A 107 7.99 -12.27 -5.21
CA ASP A 107 7.39 -13.53 -5.65
C ASP A 107 6.91 -14.44 -4.49
N GLY A 108 7.35 -14.15 -3.28
CA GLY A 108 6.95 -14.91 -2.09
C GLY A 108 7.61 -16.27 -1.97
N LEU A 109 8.79 -16.48 -2.56
CA LEU A 109 9.53 -17.75 -2.50
C LEU A 109 10.54 -17.77 -1.33
N ASP A 110 11.28 -16.67 -1.14
CA ASP A 110 12.46 -16.62 -0.27
C ASP A 110 12.43 -15.44 0.73
N GLY A 111 11.26 -15.11 1.31
CA GLY A 111 11.19 -14.08 2.37
C GLY A 111 12.02 -14.42 3.61
N PRO A 112 12.36 -13.45 4.47
CA PRO A 112 11.96 -12.04 4.40
C PRO A 112 12.79 -11.23 3.39
N TYR A 113 12.11 -10.36 2.63
CA TYR A 113 12.72 -9.53 1.60
C TYR A 113 13.26 -8.21 2.15
N GLY A 114 14.46 -7.83 1.71
CA GLY A 114 15.06 -6.52 1.93
C GLY A 114 14.58 -5.46 0.94
N ILE A 115 14.89 -4.18 1.20
CA ILE A 115 14.51 -3.07 0.32
C ILE A 115 15.19 -3.16 -1.06
N ASP A 116 16.42 -3.72 -1.11
CA ASP A 116 17.23 -3.86 -2.33
C ASP A 116 17.01 -5.18 -3.05
N ASP A 117 16.20 -6.08 -2.50
CA ASP A 117 15.93 -7.37 -3.14
C ASP A 117 15.13 -7.15 -4.43
N LYS A 118 15.43 -7.99 -5.43
CA LYS A 118 14.82 -7.91 -6.76
C LYS A 118 13.31 -8.13 -6.67
N ILE A 119 12.54 -7.17 -7.15
CA ILE A 119 11.09 -7.34 -7.30
C ILE A 119 10.79 -8.35 -8.42
N ASN A 120 9.81 -9.23 -8.18
CA ASN A 120 9.33 -10.24 -9.13
C ASN A 120 7.80 -10.45 -8.96
N PRO A 121 6.97 -9.46 -9.35
CA PRO A 121 5.52 -9.51 -9.14
C PRO A 121 4.87 -10.60 -9.99
N LEU A 122 4.15 -11.54 -9.38
CA LEU A 122 3.55 -12.67 -10.08
C LEU A 122 2.12 -12.38 -10.55
N THR A 123 1.32 -11.64 -9.77
CA THR A 123 -0.09 -11.37 -10.08
C THR A 123 -0.28 -10.09 -10.90
N LYS A 124 -1.41 -9.95 -11.60
CA LYS A 124 -1.74 -8.71 -12.34
C LYS A 124 -1.76 -7.49 -11.42
N TYR A 125 -2.38 -7.61 -10.24
CA TYR A 125 -2.35 -6.57 -9.21
C TYR A 125 -0.92 -6.14 -8.87
N ALA A 126 -0.09 -7.11 -8.50
CA ALA A 126 1.29 -6.86 -8.11
C ALA A 126 2.10 -6.18 -9.22
N LYS A 127 1.89 -6.60 -10.49
CA LYS A 127 2.53 -5.99 -11.67
C LYS A 127 2.12 -4.53 -11.85
N THR A 128 0.83 -4.19 -11.66
CA THR A 128 0.38 -2.79 -11.75
C THR A 128 0.94 -1.94 -10.62
N LYS A 129 1.05 -2.49 -9.39
CA LYS A 129 1.66 -1.79 -8.27
C LYS A 129 3.16 -1.58 -8.44
N ALA A 130 3.88 -2.60 -8.93
CA ALA A 130 5.29 -2.50 -9.22
C ALA A 130 5.60 -1.49 -10.33
N ALA A 131 4.76 -1.39 -11.37
CA ALA A 131 4.92 -0.38 -12.43
C ALA A 131 4.76 1.05 -11.87
N GLY A 132 3.76 1.30 -11.01
CA GLY A 132 3.61 2.58 -10.31
C GLY A 132 4.80 2.88 -9.38
N GLU A 133 5.26 1.88 -8.62
CA GLU A 133 6.44 2.00 -7.75
C GLU A 133 7.69 2.44 -8.54
N LEU A 134 7.95 1.77 -9.68
CA LEU A 134 9.10 2.10 -10.52
C LEU A 134 9.01 3.53 -11.08
N ALA A 135 7.83 3.99 -11.46
CA ALA A 135 7.64 5.37 -11.89
C ALA A 135 7.94 6.38 -10.76
N VAL A 136 7.43 6.13 -9.55
CA VAL A 136 7.65 7.01 -8.40
C VAL A 136 9.13 7.08 -8.00
N ARG A 137 9.86 5.98 -8.06
CA ARG A 137 11.30 5.90 -7.74
C ARG A 137 12.20 6.70 -8.69
N THR A 138 11.68 7.24 -9.77
CA THR A 138 12.43 8.17 -10.64
C THR A 138 12.52 9.58 -10.08
N TYR A 139 11.75 9.90 -9.03
CA TYR A 139 11.73 11.21 -8.40
C TYR A 139 12.46 11.16 -7.05
N ASP A 140 13.54 11.93 -6.91
CA ASP A 140 14.40 11.91 -5.71
C ASP A 140 13.65 12.33 -4.44
N ASN A 141 12.68 13.27 -4.55
CA ASN A 141 11.84 13.70 -3.43
C ASN A 141 10.62 12.79 -3.25
N SER A 142 10.83 11.47 -3.30
CA SER A 142 9.78 10.48 -3.11
C SER A 142 10.12 9.41 -2.08
N LEU A 143 9.09 8.84 -1.48
CA LEU A 143 9.18 7.66 -0.63
C LEU A 143 8.21 6.59 -1.12
N VAL A 144 8.70 5.39 -1.31
CA VAL A 144 7.89 4.18 -1.54
C VAL A 144 7.80 3.39 -0.24
N ILE A 145 6.59 3.15 0.25
CA ILE A 145 6.35 2.32 1.42
C ILE A 145 5.78 0.97 0.95
N ARG A 146 6.58 -0.09 1.03
CA ARG A 146 6.08 -1.45 0.83
C ARG A 146 5.49 -1.95 2.14
N THR A 147 4.23 -2.36 2.10
CA THR A 147 3.47 -2.75 3.28
C THR A 147 2.43 -3.80 2.94
N SER A 148 1.90 -4.46 3.96
CA SER A 148 0.77 -5.37 3.84
C SER A 148 -0.13 -5.21 5.06
N PHE A 149 -1.44 -5.14 4.85
CA PHE A 149 -2.41 -4.95 5.93
C PHE A 149 -3.73 -5.64 5.62
N CYS A 150 -4.47 -5.96 6.68
CA CYS A 150 -5.83 -6.49 6.60
C CYS A 150 -6.80 -5.63 7.43
N PRO A 151 -8.13 -5.82 7.23
CA PRO A 151 -9.13 -5.18 8.07
C PRO A 151 -8.92 -5.45 9.56
N PRO A 152 -9.49 -4.60 10.45
CA PRO A 152 -9.40 -4.83 11.90
C PRO A 152 -9.96 -6.17 12.36
N GLU A 153 -10.88 -6.74 11.62
CA GLU A 153 -11.42 -8.08 11.85
C GLU A 153 -10.80 -9.07 10.88
N PHE A 154 -10.44 -10.26 11.37
CA PHE A 154 -9.98 -11.34 10.51
C PHE A 154 -11.19 -12.05 9.88
N LEU A 155 -11.28 -12.00 8.54
CA LEU A 155 -12.51 -12.33 7.79
C LEU A 155 -12.58 -13.79 7.31
N PHE A 156 -11.62 -14.64 7.65
CA PHE A 156 -11.55 -16.02 7.15
C PHE A 156 -11.76 -17.03 8.30
N ASP A 157 -12.30 -18.19 7.98
CA ASP A 157 -12.50 -19.29 8.94
C ASP A 157 -11.25 -20.16 9.13
N THR A 158 -10.24 -19.98 8.29
CA THR A 158 -9.01 -20.78 8.29
C THR A 158 -7.80 -19.87 8.04
N ALA A 159 -6.73 -20.09 8.78
CA ALA A 159 -5.46 -19.40 8.59
C ALA A 159 -4.30 -20.40 8.47
N TYR A 160 -3.29 -20.05 7.67
CA TYR A 160 -2.23 -20.95 7.24
C TYR A 160 -1.01 -20.85 8.15
N THR A 161 -0.56 -22.00 8.67
CA THR A 161 0.60 -22.08 9.56
C THR A 161 1.94 -22.05 8.80
N ASP A 162 1.91 -22.34 7.51
CA ASP A 162 3.04 -22.41 6.58
C ASP A 162 3.04 -21.28 5.53
N LYS A 163 2.23 -20.23 5.74
CA LYS A 163 2.28 -18.97 5.02
C LYS A 163 2.85 -17.88 5.91
N TRP A 164 3.89 -17.19 5.43
CA TRP A 164 4.60 -16.18 6.20
C TRP A 164 4.37 -14.77 5.65
N THR A 165 4.32 -13.81 6.56
CA THR A 165 3.97 -12.43 6.21
C THR A 165 4.52 -11.43 7.20
N SER A 166 4.63 -10.17 6.77
CA SER A 166 4.76 -8.99 7.63
C SER A 166 3.46 -8.19 7.72
N GLN A 167 2.34 -8.79 7.29
CA GLN A 167 1.02 -8.17 7.39
C GLN A 167 0.64 -7.88 8.83
N ASP A 168 -0.03 -6.75 9.03
CA ASP A 168 -0.65 -6.39 10.31
C ASP A 168 -2.09 -5.89 10.09
N TYR A 169 -2.83 -5.74 11.15
CA TYR A 169 -4.13 -5.08 11.12
C TYR A 169 -3.96 -3.61 10.79
N VAL A 170 -4.83 -3.08 9.93
CA VAL A 170 -4.71 -1.70 9.42
C VAL A 170 -4.66 -0.65 10.52
N ASP A 171 -5.40 -0.84 11.60
CA ASP A 171 -5.41 0.05 12.77
C ASP A 171 -4.08 0.05 13.54
N LYS A 172 -3.30 -1.04 13.46
CA LYS A 172 -1.96 -1.12 14.08
C LYS A 172 -0.86 -0.58 13.16
N VAL A 173 -1.03 -0.70 11.85
CA VAL A 173 0.02 -0.33 10.90
C VAL A 173 -0.14 1.09 10.36
N ALA A 174 -1.35 1.63 10.31
CA ALA A 174 -1.59 2.97 9.77
C ALA A 174 -0.84 4.09 10.50
N PRO A 175 -0.76 4.11 11.86
CA PRO A 175 0.05 5.10 12.57
C PRO A 175 1.53 5.05 12.16
N LYS A 176 2.11 3.83 12.02
CA LYS A 176 3.50 3.63 11.60
C LYS A 176 3.74 4.08 10.17
N ILE A 177 2.78 3.83 9.27
CA ILE A 177 2.82 4.31 7.89
C ILE A 177 2.78 5.85 7.88
N LEU A 178 1.90 6.46 8.66
CA LEU A 178 1.82 7.92 8.73
C LEU A 178 3.11 8.53 9.25
N ASP A 179 3.75 7.95 10.28
CA ASP A 179 5.04 8.42 10.78
C ASP A 179 6.10 8.47 9.67
N LYS A 180 6.15 7.43 8.83
CA LYS A 180 7.02 7.41 7.65
C LYS A 180 6.62 8.44 6.58
N CYS A 181 5.31 8.61 6.34
CA CYS A 181 4.83 9.63 5.40
C CYS A 181 5.24 11.05 5.79
N LEU A 182 5.26 11.34 7.09
CA LEU A 182 5.57 12.66 7.63
C LEU A 182 7.07 12.88 7.92
N SER A 183 7.90 11.85 7.79
CA SER A 183 9.36 11.95 7.94
C SER A 183 10.02 12.48 6.67
N ASP A 184 11.30 12.87 6.77
CA ASP A 184 12.11 13.30 5.60
C ASP A 184 12.74 12.13 4.84
N GLN A 185 12.39 10.89 5.17
CA GLN A 185 12.93 9.69 4.52
C GLN A 185 12.54 9.65 3.05
N VAL A 186 13.51 9.38 2.16
CA VAL A 186 13.30 9.17 0.72
C VAL A 186 13.69 7.76 0.30
N GLY A 187 13.36 7.39 -0.93
CA GLY A 187 13.70 6.09 -1.50
C GLY A 187 12.66 5.01 -1.20
N VAL A 188 13.06 3.88 -0.64
CA VAL A 188 12.17 2.74 -0.33
C VAL A 188 12.28 2.38 1.13
N CYS A 189 11.17 2.10 1.78
CA CYS A 189 11.14 1.51 3.11
C CYS A 189 10.08 0.42 3.24
N HIS A 190 10.21 -0.41 4.27
CA HIS A 190 9.26 -1.45 4.62
C HIS A 190 8.55 -1.09 5.93
N VAL A 191 7.21 -1.21 5.94
CA VAL A 191 6.39 -1.00 7.14
C VAL A 191 5.45 -2.19 7.33
N GLY A 192 5.44 -2.78 8.52
CA GLY A 192 4.60 -3.93 8.82
C GLY A 192 4.86 -4.48 10.22
N HIS A 193 4.61 -5.76 10.39
CA HIS A 193 4.94 -6.57 11.57
C HIS A 193 6.19 -7.41 11.29
N PRO A 194 7.03 -7.74 12.29
CA PRO A 194 8.07 -8.74 12.13
C PRO A 194 7.50 -10.05 11.53
N ARG A 195 8.34 -10.80 10.78
CA ARG A 195 7.90 -12.03 10.12
C ARG A 195 7.15 -12.95 11.08
N ARG A 196 5.93 -13.34 10.71
CA ARG A 196 5.07 -14.28 11.45
C ARG A 196 4.27 -15.15 10.48
N SER A 197 3.70 -16.26 10.96
CA SER A 197 2.77 -17.01 10.13
C SER A 197 1.44 -16.25 9.98
N PHE A 198 0.73 -16.55 8.90
CA PHE A 198 -0.61 -16.00 8.71
C PHE A 198 -1.59 -16.49 9.79
N TYR A 199 -1.32 -17.66 10.36
CA TYR A 199 -2.04 -18.17 11.52
C TYR A 199 -1.80 -17.32 12.77
N ASP A 200 -0.54 -16.96 13.08
CA ASP A 200 -0.23 -16.13 14.24
C ASP A 200 -0.87 -14.73 14.15
N LEU A 201 -0.93 -14.16 12.94
CA LEU A 201 -1.69 -12.93 12.72
C LEU A 201 -3.18 -13.13 13.07
N ALA A 202 -3.78 -14.21 12.56
CA ALA A 202 -5.22 -14.45 12.70
C ALA A 202 -5.63 -14.68 14.16
N VAL A 203 -4.86 -15.47 14.91
CA VAL A 203 -5.15 -15.82 16.32
C VAL A 203 -5.24 -14.60 17.23
N GLU A 204 -4.53 -13.52 16.92
CA GLU A 204 -4.60 -12.29 17.73
C GLU A 204 -6.02 -11.73 17.87
N ARG A 205 -6.88 -11.91 16.86
CA ARG A 205 -8.26 -11.39 16.84
C ARG A 205 -9.33 -12.44 16.61
N HIS A 206 -8.91 -13.66 16.29
CA HIS A 206 -9.80 -14.81 16.10
C HIS A 206 -9.18 -16.06 16.75
N PRO A 207 -9.24 -16.20 18.10
CA PRO A 207 -8.55 -17.27 18.83
C PRO A 207 -8.93 -18.70 18.40
N ASP A 208 -10.18 -18.89 17.95
CA ASP A 208 -10.72 -20.20 17.56
C ASP A 208 -10.55 -20.50 16.06
N ILE A 209 -9.69 -19.73 15.34
CA ILE A 209 -9.44 -19.91 13.92
C ILE A 209 -8.90 -21.29 13.60
N LYS A 210 -9.40 -21.91 12.53
CA LYS A 210 -8.92 -23.22 12.08
C LYS A 210 -7.53 -23.11 11.45
N LYS A 211 -6.68 -24.09 11.76
CA LYS A 211 -5.38 -24.23 11.11
C LYS A 211 -5.53 -24.81 9.71
N GLY A 212 -4.86 -24.22 8.74
CA GLY A 212 -4.74 -24.74 7.38
C GLY A 212 -3.29 -24.80 6.92
N SER A 213 -3.08 -25.34 5.73
CA SER A 213 -1.77 -25.41 5.07
C SER A 213 -1.87 -24.83 3.65
N VAL A 214 -0.86 -24.09 3.24
CA VAL A 214 -0.73 -23.58 1.86
C VAL A 214 -0.66 -24.74 0.87
N ALA A 215 -0.03 -25.86 1.24
CA ALA A 215 0.06 -27.03 0.38
C ALA A 215 -1.32 -27.61 -0.03
N GLU A 216 -2.36 -27.40 0.79
CA GLU A 216 -3.72 -27.82 0.46
C GLU A 216 -4.35 -26.93 -0.60
N ILE A 217 -4.23 -25.59 -0.45
CA ILE A 217 -4.79 -24.65 -1.42
C ILE A 217 -4.01 -24.62 -2.72
N MET A 218 -2.71 -24.87 -2.73
CA MET A 218 -1.92 -24.97 -3.97
C MET A 218 -2.45 -26.01 -4.94
N LYS A 219 -3.11 -27.06 -4.45
CA LYS A 219 -3.70 -28.12 -5.30
C LYS A 219 -4.90 -27.64 -6.10
N THR A 220 -5.61 -26.60 -5.64
CA THR A 220 -6.87 -26.13 -6.23
C THR A 220 -6.81 -24.70 -6.71
N SER A 221 -5.80 -23.93 -6.32
CA SER A 221 -5.68 -22.53 -6.69
C SER A 221 -5.31 -22.36 -8.16
N LYS A 222 -6.05 -21.49 -8.85
CA LYS A 222 -5.73 -21.06 -10.23
C LYS A 222 -4.79 -19.87 -10.28
N VAL A 223 -4.39 -19.34 -9.12
CA VAL A 223 -3.53 -18.16 -9.00
C VAL A 223 -2.26 -18.52 -8.22
N PRO A 224 -1.14 -17.84 -8.50
CA PRO A 224 0.07 -18.03 -7.70
C PRO A 224 -0.20 -17.74 -6.23
N ILE A 225 0.17 -18.67 -5.35
CA ILE A 225 0.11 -18.47 -3.91
C ILE A 225 1.50 -18.06 -3.44
N LEU A 226 1.58 -16.87 -2.88
CA LEU A 226 2.81 -16.35 -2.30
C LEU A 226 2.95 -16.93 -0.88
N VAL A 227 4.00 -17.73 -0.67
CA VAL A 227 4.19 -18.47 0.58
C VAL A 227 4.84 -17.63 1.67
N ASP A 228 5.83 -16.82 1.30
CA ASP A 228 6.54 -15.94 2.22
C ASP A 228 6.78 -14.56 1.60
N THR A 229 5.88 -13.62 1.86
CA THR A 229 6.02 -12.22 1.46
C THR A 229 6.51 -11.32 2.59
N SER A 230 7.04 -11.92 3.66
CA SER A 230 7.54 -11.14 4.79
C SER A 230 8.66 -10.17 4.36
N LEU A 231 8.73 -9.07 5.07
CA LEU A 231 9.63 -7.95 4.79
C LEU A 231 10.68 -7.85 5.90
N LYS A 232 11.93 -7.58 5.54
CA LYS A 232 12.93 -7.10 6.49
C LYS A 232 12.54 -5.65 6.81
N LEU A 233 12.10 -5.44 8.03
CA LEU A 233 11.75 -4.11 8.51
C LEU A 233 13.03 -3.36 8.83
N ASP A 234 13.06 -2.06 8.48
CA ASP A 234 14.11 -1.18 8.97
C ASP A 234 14.04 -1.19 10.49
N ASN A 235 15.17 -1.44 11.15
CA ASN A 235 15.23 -1.36 12.61
C ASN A 235 14.78 0.05 13.00
N VAL A 236 13.63 0.13 13.66
CA VAL A 236 13.25 1.32 14.38
C VAL A 236 14.22 1.38 15.56
N VAL A 237 15.24 2.22 15.43
CA VAL A 237 16.12 2.59 16.55
C VAL A 237 15.35 3.46 17.51
#